data_92f1a04cbbacdcbd2b54f7d0180722d6
#
_entry.id   92f1a04cbbacdcbd2b54f7d0180722d6
#
_cell.length_a   1.000
_cell.length_b   1.000
_cell.length_c   1.000
_cell.angle_alpha   90.00
_cell.angle_beta   90.00
_cell.angle_gamma   90.00
#
_symmetry.space_group_name_H-M   'P 1'
#
loop_
_entity.id
_entity.type
_entity.pdbx_description
1 polymer ?
#
loop_
_entity_poly.entity_id
_entity_poly.type
_entity_poly.pdbx_seq_one_letter_code
_entity_poly.pdbx_strand_id
1 'polypeptide(L)'
;MRIAWAVVLAVGIMRAVGVAAPPPSGAVSSLVPCSTIISAPLLPSQYYGIEMVTTRRVPGTGRATGTGTIAFARSPFGVAVSPSGSYVYDLSLSVDHLKAPRRGVYTAWAAAPDLDDVIRVGVLEEGQTVSGRVDWNKFLVIVTLELSAETTDRWRGPVVMRGMSRSGMMHTLAGHGPYENEPCLKYGF
;
A
#
# COMPACT_ATOMS: atom_id res chain seq x y z
N MET A 1 -12.21 69.38 -42.96
CA MET A 1 -12.51 70.79 -42.55
C MET A 1 -12.56 70.84 -41.05
N ARG A 2 -11.83 71.75 -40.43
CA ARG A 2 -11.70 72.09 -38.99
C ARG A 2 -10.79 71.14 -38.18
N ILE A 3 -9.52 71.42 -37.93
CA ILE A 3 -8.74 72.49 -37.27
C ILE A 3 -9.06 72.54 -35.76
N ALA A 4 -7.96 72.38 -35.08
CA ALA A 4 -7.49 73.09 -33.88
C ALA A 4 -7.66 72.26 -32.59
N TRP A 5 -6.85 72.29 -31.53
CA TRP A 5 -5.70 73.13 -31.19
C TRP A 5 -4.85 72.36 -30.15
N ALA A 6 -3.59 72.61 -30.17
CA ALA A 6 -2.66 72.15 -29.13
C ALA A 6 -2.77 73.05 -27.88
N VAL A 7 -2.64 72.48 -26.73
CA VAL A 7 -2.24 73.18 -25.53
C VAL A 7 -1.14 72.38 -24.85
N VAL A 8 0.03 72.95 -24.86
CA VAL A 8 1.20 72.55 -24.09
C VAL A 8 1.08 73.21 -22.71
N LEU A 9 1.16 72.44 -21.68
CA LEU A 9 1.35 72.91 -20.32
C LEU A 9 2.52 72.16 -19.67
N ALA A 10 3.61 72.88 -19.59
CA ALA A 10 4.78 72.46 -18.83
C ALA A 10 4.57 72.89 -17.36
N VAL A 11 4.67 71.95 -16.45
CA VAL A 11 4.76 72.27 -15.00
C VAL A 11 5.76 71.35 -14.32
N GLY A 12 6.83 71.89 -13.92
CA GLY A 12 7.49 71.86 -12.62
C GLY A 12 7.95 70.48 -12.09
N ILE A 13 9.27 70.29 -12.20
CA ILE A 13 9.99 69.23 -11.46
C ILE A 13 10.15 69.70 -10.00
N MET A 14 9.42 69.10 -9.08
CA MET A 14 9.78 69.12 -7.65
C MET A 14 10.44 67.77 -7.30
N ARG A 15 11.75 67.83 -7.06
CA ARG A 15 12.46 66.67 -6.45
C ARG A 15 12.12 66.66 -4.95
N ALA A 16 11.32 65.66 -4.56
CA ALA A 16 11.17 65.26 -3.17
C ALA A 16 12.38 64.38 -2.77
N VAL A 17 13.16 64.84 -1.83
CA VAL A 17 14.20 64.05 -1.17
C VAL A 17 13.47 63.06 -0.27
N GLY A 18 13.40 61.81 -0.71
CA GLY A 18 12.86 60.72 0.08
C GLY A 18 13.82 60.34 1.21
N VAL A 19 13.40 60.61 2.44
CA VAL A 19 14.02 60.05 3.64
C VAL A 19 13.78 58.54 3.62
N ALA A 20 14.85 57.77 3.56
CA ALA A 20 14.79 56.31 3.63
C ALA A 20 14.27 55.90 5.02
N ALA A 21 13.14 55.21 5.03
CA ALA A 21 12.62 54.57 6.25
C ALA A 21 13.57 53.44 6.68
N PRO A 22 13.82 53.26 7.99
CA PRO A 22 14.60 52.13 8.48
C PRO A 22 13.88 50.81 8.18
N PRO A 23 14.64 49.72 7.89
CA PRO A 23 14.03 48.43 7.64
C PRO A 23 13.28 47.94 8.91
N PRO A 24 12.14 47.28 8.77
CA PRO A 24 11.43 46.73 9.91
C PRO A 24 12.30 45.65 10.57
N SER A 25 12.79 45.96 11.77
CA SER A 25 13.38 44.95 12.67
C SER A 25 12.25 44.05 13.16
N GLY A 26 12.26 42.79 12.75
CA GLY A 26 11.31 41.84 13.25
C GLY A 26 11.06 40.69 12.30
N ALA A 27 12.10 40.11 11.70
CA ALA A 27 11.97 38.75 11.20
C ALA A 27 11.90 37.83 12.42
N VAL A 28 10.66 37.62 12.93
CA VAL A 28 10.37 36.49 13.81
C VAL A 28 10.64 35.27 12.94
N SER A 29 11.78 34.62 13.14
CA SER A 29 11.98 33.25 12.63
C SER A 29 10.80 32.43 13.17
N SER A 30 9.81 32.19 12.31
CA SER A 30 8.79 31.21 12.62
C SER A 30 9.50 29.89 12.77
N LEU A 31 9.69 29.46 14.01
CA LEU A 31 10.17 28.13 14.32
C LEU A 31 9.15 27.16 13.70
N VAL A 32 9.54 26.58 12.59
CA VAL A 32 8.74 25.49 11.97
C VAL A 32 8.66 24.39 13.02
N PRO A 33 7.47 24.04 13.52
CA PRO A 33 7.36 23.03 14.56
C PRO A 33 7.92 21.71 14.02
N CYS A 34 8.67 20.99 14.86
CA CYS A 34 9.28 19.70 14.49
C CYS A 34 8.31 18.71 13.86
N SER A 35 7.02 18.79 14.21
CA SER A 35 5.95 17.99 13.59
C SER A 35 5.82 18.16 12.08
N THR A 36 6.24 19.29 11.50
CA THR A 36 6.20 19.50 10.05
C THR A 36 7.35 18.81 9.33
N ILE A 37 8.45 18.56 10.02
CA ILE A 37 9.63 17.89 9.47
C ILE A 37 9.42 16.36 9.41
N ILE A 38 8.59 15.81 10.32
CA ILE A 38 8.29 14.38 10.40
C ILE A 38 7.27 13.96 9.32
N SER A 39 6.61 14.91 8.67
CA SER A 39 5.57 14.64 7.67
C SER A 39 6.08 14.29 6.26
N ALA A 40 7.38 14.37 6.00
CA ALA A 40 7.93 13.90 4.74
C ALA A 40 7.86 12.36 4.72
N PRO A 41 7.19 11.73 3.76
CA PRO A 41 7.18 10.29 3.66
C PRO A 41 8.58 9.81 3.26
N LEU A 42 9.38 9.43 4.24
CA LEU A 42 10.69 8.81 4.02
C LEU A 42 10.56 7.39 3.45
N LEU A 43 9.34 6.85 3.47
CA LEU A 43 9.06 5.49 3.00
C LEU A 43 8.33 5.53 1.66
N PRO A 44 8.69 4.66 0.73
CA PRO A 44 7.94 4.51 -0.52
C PRO A 44 6.49 4.12 -0.21
N SER A 45 5.57 4.56 -1.06
CA SER A 45 4.16 4.17 -0.98
C SER A 45 3.96 2.67 -1.22
N GLN A 46 4.91 2.05 -1.89
CA GLN A 46 4.96 0.61 -2.16
C GLN A 46 6.40 0.14 -1.97
N TYR A 47 6.57 -0.95 -1.22
CA TYR A 47 7.86 -1.59 -1.03
C TYR A 47 8.13 -2.63 -2.12
N TYR A 48 7.15 -3.53 -2.37
CA TYR A 48 7.18 -4.47 -3.51
C TYR A 48 5.77 -4.97 -3.83
N GLY A 49 5.64 -5.61 -5.00
CA GLY A 49 4.43 -6.29 -5.42
C GLY A 49 4.53 -7.81 -5.27
N ILE A 50 3.40 -8.46 -5.12
CA ILE A 50 3.22 -9.92 -5.15
C ILE A 50 2.30 -10.23 -6.32
N GLU A 51 2.72 -11.11 -7.20
CA GLU A 51 1.84 -11.70 -8.20
C GLU A 51 1.18 -12.95 -7.62
N MET A 52 -0.15 -13.06 -7.78
CA MET A 52 -0.89 -14.23 -7.36
C MET A 52 -1.26 -15.05 -8.59
N VAL A 53 -1.00 -16.34 -8.50
CA VAL A 53 -1.31 -17.31 -9.56
C VAL A 53 -2.50 -18.16 -9.16
N THR A 54 -3.37 -18.48 -10.14
CA THR A 54 -4.51 -19.38 -9.92
C THR A 54 -4.06 -20.83 -9.84
N THR A 55 -4.66 -21.58 -8.94
CA THR A 55 -4.48 -23.03 -8.82
C THR A 55 -5.27 -23.80 -9.86
N ARG A 56 -6.26 -23.17 -10.51
CA ARG A 56 -7.23 -23.77 -11.45
C ARG A 56 -8.08 -24.88 -10.85
N ARG A 57 -8.09 -25.04 -9.53
CA ARG A 57 -8.87 -26.12 -8.84
C ARG A 57 -10.36 -25.81 -8.78
N VAL A 58 -10.72 -24.53 -8.72
CA VAL A 58 -12.12 -24.11 -8.71
C VAL A 58 -12.55 -23.80 -10.13
N PRO A 59 -13.62 -24.43 -10.64
CA PRO A 59 -14.10 -24.15 -11.99
C PRO A 59 -14.44 -22.67 -12.19
N GLY A 60 -13.96 -22.11 -13.30
CA GLY A 60 -14.21 -20.71 -13.67
C GLY A 60 -13.17 -19.71 -13.16
N THR A 61 -12.20 -20.14 -12.34
CA THR A 61 -11.14 -19.25 -11.82
C THR A 61 -9.84 -19.29 -12.63
N GLY A 62 -9.76 -20.08 -13.69
CA GLY A 62 -8.51 -20.31 -14.43
C GLY A 62 -7.95 -19.09 -15.16
N ARG A 63 -8.72 -18.00 -15.29
CA ARG A 63 -8.27 -16.70 -15.87
C ARG A 63 -8.04 -15.63 -14.80
N ALA A 64 -8.33 -15.94 -13.54
CA ALA A 64 -8.15 -14.98 -12.48
C ALA A 64 -6.69 -14.58 -12.36
N THR A 65 -6.44 -13.31 -12.22
CA THR A 65 -5.15 -12.71 -11.89
C THR A 65 -5.29 -11.94 -10.59
N GLY A 66 -4.23 -11.87 -9.84
CA GLY A 66 -4.26 -11.13 -8.58
C GLY A 66 -2.94 -10.46 -8.32
N THR A 67 -3.01 -9.31 -7.71
CA THR A 67 -1.85 -8.53 -7.30
C THR A 67 -1.95 -8.17 -5.83
N GLY A 68 -0.83 -8.29 -5.14
CA GLY A 68 -0.66 -7.80 -3.79
C GLY A 68 0.33 -6.64 -3.77
N THR A 69 0.04 -5.60 -3.04
CA THR A 69 0.96 -4.49 -2.78
C THR A 69 1.37 -4.52 -1.33
N ILE A 70 2.67 -4.48 -1.10
CA ILE A 70 3.27 -4.45 0.23
C ILE A 70 3.89 -3.09 0.46
N ALA A 71 3.54 -2.47 1.58
CA ALA A 71 4.15 -1.25 2.06
C ALA A 71 4.58 -1.43 3.52
N PHE A 72 5.56 -0.65 3.97
CA PHE A 72 5.87 -0.60 5.39
C PHE A 72 4.74 0.10 6.14
N ALA A 73 4.22 -0.53 7.18
CA ALA A 73 3.28 0.11 8.08
C ALA A 73 3.98 1.27 8.79
N ARG A 74 3.28 2.38 8.93
CA ARG A 74 3.82 3.61 9.53
C ARG A 74 3.66 3.60 11.04
N SER A 75 4.64 4.16 11.73
CA SER A 75 4.57 4.51 13.14
C SER A 75 4.96 5.98 13.33
N PRO A 76 4.70 6.57 14.49
CA PRO A 76 5.16 7.94 14.79
C PRO A 76 6.68 8.12 14.67
N PHE A 77 7.45 7.02 14.75
CA PHE A 77 8.91 7.05 14.70
C PHE A 77 9.47 6.51 13.37
N GLY A 78 8.64 6.37 12.33
CA GLY A 78 9.04 5.87 11.01
C GLY A 78 8.31 4.56 10.65
N VAL A 79 9.03 3.46 10.57
CA VAL A 79 8.45 2.13 10.29
C VAL A 79 7.90 1.49 11.55
N ALA A 80 6.75 0.85 11.46
CA ALA A 80 6.20 0.06 12.55
C ALA A 80 6.98 -1.25 12.71
N VAL A 81 7.25 -1.61 13.97
CA VAL A 81 7.94 -2.85 14.35
C VAL A 81 7.04 -3.60 15.32
N SER A 82 6.92 -4.91 15.12
CA SER A 82 6.15 -5.80 15.99
C SER A 82 6.89 -6.05 17.33
N PRO A 83 6.22 -6.58 18.33
CA PRO A 83 6.86 -6.97 19.59
C PRO A 83 7.98 -8.00 19.42
N SER A 84 7.94 -8.79 18.34
CA SER A 84 8.99 -9.76 17.99
C SER A 84 10.21 -9.13 17.30
N GLY A 85 10.20 -7.81 17.03
CA GLY A 85 11.26 -7.08 16.34
C GLY A 85 11.19 -7.14 14.81
N SER A 86 10.14 -7.73 14.24
CA SER A 86 9.92 -7.77 12.79
C SER A 86 9.29 -6.49 12.29
N TYR A 87 9.55 -6.11 11.04
CA TYR A 87 8.79 -5.03 10.41
C TYR A 87 7.33 -5.42 10.22
N VAL A 88 6.45 -4.45 10.43
CA VAL A 88 5.02 -4.59 10.12
C VAL A 88 4.77 -4.05 8.71
N TYR A 89 4.02 -4.80 7.92
CA TYR A 89 3.67 -4.44 6.55
C TYR A 89 2.16 -4.25 6.42
N ASP A 90 1.77 -3.22 5.70
CA ASP A 90 0.43 -3.07 5.16
C ASP A 90 0.36 -3.84 3.84
N LEU A 91 -0.55 -4.81 3.77
CA LEU A 91 -0.82 -5.66 2.62
C LEU A 91 -2.14 -5.22 2.00
N SER A 92 -2.14 -4.94 0.71
CA SER A 92 -3.35 -4.66 -0.07
C SER A 92 -3.43 -5.63 -1.24
N LEU A 93 -4.58 -6.29 -1.40
CA LEU A 93 -4.81 -7.33 -2.41
C LEU A 93 -5.96 -6.93 -3.32
N SER A 94 -5.76 -7.09 -4.61
CA SER A 94 -6.78 -6.95 -5.65
C SER A 94 -6.78 -8.15 -6.59
N VAL A 95 -7.94 -8.43 -7.18
CA VAL A 95 -8.12 -9.53 -8.12
C VAL A 95 -8.91 -9.06 -9.33
N ASP A 96 -8.50 -9.56 -10.50
CA ASP A 96 -9.15 -9.32 -11.77
C ASP A 96 -9.55 -10.65 -12.40
N HIS A 97 -10.62 -10.64 -13.21
CA HIS A 97 -11.14 -11.83 -13.90
C HIS A 97 -11.54 -12.98 -12.96
N LEU A 98 -11.78 -12.67 -11.70
CA LEU A 98 -12.28 -13.62 -10.70
C LEU A 98 -13.82 -13.54 -10.67
N LYS A 99 -14.47 -14.41 -11.43
CA LYS A 99 -15.93 -14.48 -11.49
C LYS A 99 -16.51 -14.74 -10.12
N ALA A 100 -17.60 -14.03 -9.79
CA ALA A 100 -18.36 -14.29 -8.58
C ALA A 100 -18.71 -15.78 -8.45
N PRO A 101 -18.52 -16.38 -7.28
CA PRO A 101 -18.79 -17.79 -7.09
C PRO A 101 -20.29 -18.04 -7.10
N ARG A 102 -20.71 -19.24 -7.54
CA ARG A 102 -22.13 -19.63 -7.48
C ARG A 102 -22.62 -19.77 -6.05
N ARG A 103 -21.76 -20.16 -5.13
CA ARG A 103 -22.01 -20.31 -3.69
C ARG A 103 -20.74 -19.94 -2.94
N GLY A 104 -20.91 -19.37 -1.76
CA GLY A 104 -19.79 -18.98 -0.91
C GLY A 104 -19.18 -17.63 -1.29
N VAL A 105 -18.01 -17.37 -0.77
CA VAL A 105 -17.26 -16.13 -0.93
C VAL A 105 -15.78 -16.42 -1.10
N TYR A 106 -15.08 -15.58 -1.83
CA TYR A 106 -13.62 -15.66 -1.85
C TYR A 106 -13.07 -14.92 -0.64
N THR A 107 -12.17 -15.57 0.08
CA THR A 107 -11.52 -15.01 1.25
C THR A 107 -10.02 -15.01 1.06
N ALA A 108 -9.39 -13.87 1.34
CA ALA A 108 -7.95 -13.70 1.31
C ALA A 108 -7.36 -13.91 2.71
N TRP A 109 -6.22 -14.56 2.73
CA TRP A 109 -5.44 -14.91 3.90
C TRP A 109 -3.98 -14.57 3.69
N ALA A 110 -3.30 -14.21 4.77
CA ALA A 110 -1.85 -14.26 4.84
C ALA A 110 -1.45 -15.40 5.79
N ALA A 111 -0.43 -16.14 5.44
CA ALA A 111 0.01 -17.28 6.24
C ALA A 111 1.54 -17.29 6.36
N ALA A 112 2.03 -17.66 7.53
CA ALA A 112 3.43 -17.95 7.74
C ALA A 112 3.86 -19.16 6.87
N PRO A 113 5.15 -19.36 6.62
CA PRO A 113 5.63 -20.39 5.71
C PRO A 113 5.28 -21.83 6.10
N ASP A 114 5.18 -22.08 7.39
CA ASP A 114 4.77 -23.38 7.95
C ASP A 114 3.26 -23.59 7.91
N LEU A 115 2.50 -22.54 7.55
CA LEU A 115 1.04 -22.49 7.54
C LEU A 115 0.41 -22.70 8.92
N ASP A 116 1.13 -22.52 10.01
CA ASP A 116 0.60 -22.65 11.35
C ASP A 116 -0.04 -21.31 11.79
N ASP A 117 0.63 -20.21 11.51
CA ASP A 117 0.10 -18.88 11.73
C ASP A 117 -0.63 -18.37 10.49
N VAL A 118 -1.88 -17.98 10.66
CA VAL A 118 -2.76 -17.53 9.59
C VAL A 118 -3.50 -16.27 10.03
N ILE A 119 -3.54 -15.28 9.15
CA ILE A 119 -4.33 -14.05 9.33
C ILE A 119 -5.34 -13.95 8.21
N ARG A 120 -6.60 -13.75 8.57
CA ARG A 120 -7.64 -13.43 7.59
C ARG A 120 -7.52 -11.97 7.18
N VAL A 121 -7.30 -11.74 5.88
CA VAL A 121 -7.20 -10.38 5.33
C VAL A 121 -8.59 -9.81 5.04
N GLY A 122 -9.45 -10.57 4.39
CA GLY A 122 -10.82 -10.14 4.10
C GLY A 122 -11.49 -10.93 2.98
N VAL A 123 -12.74 -10.54 2.70
CA VAL A 123 -13.50 -11.08 1.56
C VAL A 123 -13.07 -10.33 0.31
N LEU A 124 -12.79 -11.06 -0.76
CA LEU A 124 -12.38 -10.53 -2.06
C LEU A 124 -13.54 -10.57 -3.06
N GLU A 125 -13.76 -9.45 -3.72
CA GLU A 125 -14.65 -9.32 -4.86
C GLU A 125 -13.89 -8.74 -6.05
N GLU A 126 -14.32 -9.07 -7.26
CA GLU A 126 -13.68 -8.53 -8.48
C GLU A 126 -13.69 -7.00 -8.48
N GLY A 127 -12.54 -6.40 -8.76
CA GLY A 127 -12.38 -4.94 -8.80
C GLY A 127 -12.33 -4.26 -7.43
N GLN A 128 -12.41 -5.00 -6.34
CA GLN A 128 -12.25 -4.47 -4.98
C GLN A 128 -10.86 -4.78 -4.42
N THR A 129 -10.40 -3.93 -3.52
CA THR A 129 -9.15 -4.13 -2.79
C THR A 129 -9.45 -4.43 -1.34
N VAL A 130 -8.85 -5.49 -0.81
CA VAL A 130 -8.86 -5.77 0.62
C VAL A 130 -7.50 -5.51 1.21
N SER A 131 -7.46 -5.08 2.45
CA SER A 131 -6.23 -4.72 3.13
C SER A 131 -6.14 -5.36 4.50
N GLY A 132 -4.90 -5.67 4.89
CA GLY A 132 -4.58 -6.25 6.18
C GLY A 132 -3.16 -5.90 6.59
N ARG A 133 -2.73 -6.41 7.74
CA ARG A 133 -1.37 -6.25 8.25
C ARG A 133 -0.73 -7.59 8.49
N VAL A 134 0.56 -7.67 8.18
CA VAL A 134 1.41 -8.82 8.47
C VAL A 134 2.72 -8.33 9.11
N ASP A 135 3.23 -9.09 10.05
CA ASP A 135 4.50 -8.82 10.72
C ASP A 135 5.54 -9.92 10.42
N TRP A 136 5.33 -10.63 9.33
CA TRP A 136 6.25 -11.65 8.82
C TRP A 136 6.95 -11.16 7.57
N ASN A 137 8.25 -11.32 7.52
CA ASN A 137 9.04 -11.02 6.33
C ASN A 137 8.83 -12.07 5.22
N LYS A 138 8.61 -13.32 5.61
CA LYS A 138 8.30 -14.45 4.72
C LYS A 138 6.87 -14.87 4.97
N PHE A 139 6.02 -14.79 3.97
CA PHE A 139 4.62 -15.19 4.07
C PHE A 139 4.04 -15.55 2.71
N LEU A 140 2.97 -16.30 2.73
CA LEU A 140 2.12 -16.62 1.61
C LEU A 140 0.85 -15.78 1.65
N VAL A 141 0.38 -15.39 0.49
CA VAL A 141 -0.99 -14.90 0.28
C VAL A 141 -1.78 -16.02 -0.35
N ILE A 142 -2.91 -16.35 0.26
CA ILE A 142 -3.78 -17.45 -0.16
C ILE A 142 -5.18 -16.88 -0.35
N VAL A 143 -5.82 -17.25 -1.44
CA VAL A 143 -7.24 -16.96 -1.69
C VAL A 143 -7.98 -18.27 -1.77
N THR A 144 -9.04 -18.40 -0.98
CA THR A 144 -9.87 -19.62 -0.92
C THR A 144 -11.32 -19.32 -1.25
N LEU A 145 -12.06 -20.36 -1.62
CA LEU A 145 -13.50 -20.30 -1.77
C LEU A 145 -14.15 -20.87 -0.50
N GLU A 146 -14.63 -19.99 0.38
CA GLU A 146 -15.29 -20.37 1.63
C GLU A 146 -16.81 -20.47 1.45
N LEU A 147 -17.45 -21.27 2.27
CA LEU A 147 -18.93 -21.45 2.22
C LEU A 147 -19.68 -20.21 2.69
N SER A 148 -19.10 -19.45 3.60
CA SER A 148 -19.68 -18.23 4.14
C SER A 148 -18.60 -17.18 4.43
N ALA A 149 -19.03 -15.95 4.66
CA ALA A 149 -18.14 -14.85 5.07
C ALA A 149 -17.81 -14.88 6.58
N GLU A 150 -18.22 -15.91 7.30
CA GLU A 150 -17.93 -16.03 8.72
C GLU A 150 -16.42 -16.01 9.01
N THR A 151 -16.07 -15.40 10.12
CA THR A 151 -14.68 -15.35 10.55
C THR A 151 -14.29 -16.69 11.14
N THR A 152 -13.29 -17.31 10.54
CA THR A 152 -12.65 -18.55 11.02
C THR A 152 -11.16 -18.28 11.21
N ASP A 153 -10.50 -19.07 12.06
CA ASP A 153 -9.07 -18.92 12.29
C ASP A 153 -8.23 -19.40 11.11
N ARG A 154 -8.82 -20.21 10.25
CA ARG A 154 -8.15 -20.78 9.06
C ARG A 154 -9.19 -21.08 7.98
N TRP A 155 -8.71 -21.12 6.73
CA TRP A 155 -9.54 -21.56 5.60
C TRP A 155 -9.97 -23.03 5.70
N ARG A 156 -11.11 -23.32 5.11
CA ARG A 156 -11.69 -24.66 5.01
C ARG A 156 -11.99 -25.03 3.56
N GLY A 157 -12.12 -24.04 2.72
CA GLY A 157 -12.43 -24.22 1.33
C GLY A 157 -11.21 -24.43 0.44
N PRO A 158 -11.41 -24.80 -0.83
CA PRO A 158 -10.32 -25.02 -1.77
C PRO A 158 -9.56 -23.72 -2.06
N VAL A 159 -8.25 -23.87 -2.22
CA VAL A 159 -7.37 -22.74 -2.61
C VAL A 159 -7.61 -22.40 -4.08
N VAL A 160 -7.91 -21.15 -4.35
CA VAL A 160 -8.18 -20.58 -5.67
C VAL A 160 -6.95 -19.94 -6.27
N MET A 161 -6.25 -19.16 -5.47
CA MET A 161 -5.02 -18.45 -5.88
C MET A 161 -4.01 -18.46 -4.74
N ARG A 162 -2.75 -18.32 -5.10
CA ARG A 162 -1.66 -18.12 -4.14
C ARG A 162 -0.60 -17.18 -4.69
N GLY A 163 0.06 -16.49 -3.78
CA GLY A 163 1.22 -15.65 -4.02
C GLY A 163 2.20 -15.78 -2.87
N MET A 164 3.42 -15.30 -3.06
CA MET A 164 4.48 -15.42 -2.07
C MET A 164 5.18 -14.08 -1.90
N SER A 165 5.53 -13.74 -0.67
CA SER A 165 6.34 -12.57 -0.38
C SER A 165 7.69 -12.64 -1.10
N ARG A 166 8.27 -11.47 -1.40
CA ARG A 166 9.55 -11.41 -2.10
C ARG A 166 10.66 -12.17 -1.37
N SER A 167 10.72 -12.04 -0.05
CA SER A 167 11.69 -12.76 0.76
C SER A 167 11.46 -14.28 0.72
N GLY A 168 10.20 -14.72 0.80
CA GLY A 168 9.84 -16.14 0.65
C GLY A 168 10.28 -16.70 -0.69
N MET A 169 9.97 -16.00 -1.78
CA MET A 169 10.33 -16.42 -3.14
C MET A 169 11.85 -16.50 -3.32
N MET A 170 12.63 -15.53 -2.86
CA MET A 170 14.10 -15.56 -2.97
C MET A 170 14.71 -16.74 -2.22
N HIS A 171 14.21 -17.08 -1.04
CA HIS A 171 14.69 -18.25 -0.31
C HIS A 171 14.37 -19.56 -1.02
N THR A 172 13.17 -19.67 -1.58
CA THR A 172 12.77 -20.84 -2.37
C THR A 172 13.63 -21.01 -3.61
N LEU A 173 13.89 -19.93 -4.36
CA LEU A 173 14.75 -19.97 -5.56
C LEU A 173 16.21 -20.30 -5.24
N ALA A 174 16.68 -19.95 -4.04
CA ALA A 174 18.02 -20.30 -3.59
C ALA A 174 18.14 -21.77 -3.14
N GLY A 175 17.06 -22.55 -3.19
CA GLY A 175 17.06 -23.96 -2.79
C GLY A 175 17.19 -24.17 -1.29
N HIS A 176 16.76 -23.19 -0.50
CA HIS A 176 16.70 -23.30 0.95
C HIS A 176 15.58 -22.41 1.52
N GLY A 177 15.01 -22.86 2.61
CA GLY A 177 14.00 -22.09 3.32
C GLY A 177 12.68 -22.84 3.49
N PRO A 178 11.74 -22.21 4.19
CA PRO A 178 10.53 -22.87 4.67
C PRO A 178 9.57 -23.34 3.57
N TYR A 179 9.69 -22.81 2.35
CA TYR A 179 8.80 -23.19 1.24
C TYR A 179 9.28 -24.38 0.42
N GLU A 180 10.47 -24.89 0.70
CA GLU A 180 11.02 -26.06 0.00
C GLU A 180 10.18 -27.33 0.22
N ASN A 181 9.62 -27.45 1.40
CA ASN A 181 8.78 -28.56 1.82
C ASN A 181 7.37 -28.06 2.20
N GLU A 182 6.70 -27.37 1.30
CA GLU A 182 5.32 -26.94 1.53
C GLU A 182 4.43 -28.14 1.86
N PRO A 183 3.76 -28.17 3.01
CA PRO A 183 2.89 -29.28 3.37
C PRO A 183 1.59 -29.22 2.56
N CYS A 184 1.56 -29.87 1.41
CA CYS A 184 0.42 -29.86 0.48
C CYS A 184 -0.91 -30.21 1.17
N LEU A 185 -0.89 -31.11 2.13
CA LEU A 185 -2.06 -31.47 2.93
C LEU A 185 -2.68 -30.26 3.68
N LYS A 186 -1.87 -29.30 4.11
CA LYS A 186 -2.37 -28.08 4.79
C LYS A 186 -3.12 -27.14 3.83
N TYR A 187 -2.90 -27.27 2.53
CA TYR A 187 -3.67 -26.56 1.50
C TYR A 187 -4.96 -27.27 1.12
N GLY A 188 -5.20 -28.49 1.63
CA GLY A 188 -6.34 -29.29 1.27
C GLY A 188 -6.18 -30.03 -0.09
N PHE A 189 -4.93 -30.37 -0.44
CA PHE A 189 -4.61 -31.18 -1.62
C PHE A 189 -4.53 -32.65 -1.27
#